data_76b1065df9ab414ef6574375814e16dc
#
_entry.id   76b1065df9ab414ef6574375814e16dc
#
_cell.length_a   1.000
_cell.length_b   1.000
_cell.length_c   1.000
_cell.angle_alpha   90.00
_cell.angle_beta   90.00
_cell.angle_gamma   90.00
#
_symmetry.space_group_name_H-M   'P 1'
#
loop_
_entity.id
_entity.type
_entity.pdbx_description
1 polymer ?
#
loop_
_entity_poly.entity_id
_entity_poly.type
_entity_poly.pdbx_seq_one_letter_code
_entity_poly.pdbx_strand_id
1 'polypeptide(L)'
;MEAGTLTELYGEFRTGKTQLCHTLCVICQLPRDNGGASGKALYIDTEGTFRPERLIQISERFQLDSNEVMNNVVYARAYNSEHQMQLLVEAGGLLADGSFALIIVDSATALFRTDYTGRGELSTRQQNLAQFLRGLQKLADEFGVAVVVTNQVVANPDSGVFAKDPLKPIGGNIMAHASTTR
;
A
#
# COMPACT_ATOMS: atom_id res chain seq x y z
N MET A 1 0.60 -10.38 8.14
CA MET A 1 0.86 -10.15 6.71
C MET A 1 1.97 -11.11 6.33
N GLU A 2 1.80 -11.81 5.25
CA GLU A 2 2.75 -12.84 4.82
C GLU A 2 3.68 -12.27 3.76
N ALA A 3 4.96 -12.67 3.81
CA ALA A 3 5.92 -12.38 2.74
C ALA A 3 5.47 -13.03 1.43
N GLY A 4 5.73 -12.39 0.30
CA GLY A 4 5.27 -12.86 -1.01
C GLY A 4 3.78 -12.64 -1.29
N THR A 5 3.05 -11.90 -0.43
CA THR A 5 1.60 -11.68 -0.62
C THR A 5 1.23 -10.22 -0.67
N LEU A 6 0.06 -9.92 -1.29
CA LEU A 6 -0.55 -8.61 -1.32
C LEU A 6 -1.76 -8.57 -0.38
N THR A 7 -1.70 -7.67 0.60
CA THR A 7 -2.80 -7.39 1.55
C THR A 7 -3.44 -6.05 1.22
N GLU A 8 -4.76 -6.03 1.08
CA GLU A 8 -5.55 -4.81 0.90
C GLU A 8 -6.18 -4.37 2.23
N LEU A 9 -5.94 -3.12 2.63
CA LEU A 9 -6.61 -2.44 3.72
C LEU A 9 -7.61 -1.45 3.14
N TYR A 10 -8.91 -1.71 3.27
CA TYR A 10 -9.94 -0.81 2.77
C TYR A 10 -10.87 -0.31 3.87
N GLY A 11 -11.45 0.84 3.66
CA GLY A 11 -12.38 1.46 4.60
C GLY A 11 -12.61 2.93 4.29
N GLU A 12 -13.49 3.55 5.04
CA GLU A 12 -13.82 4.96 4.91
C GLU A 12 -12.63 5.87 5.24
N PHE A 13 -12.75 7.13 4.86
CA PHE A 13 -11.81 8.16 5.23
C PHE A 13 -11.70 8.25 6.77
N ARG A 14 -10.48 8.49 7.29
CA ARG A 14 -10.16 8.58 8.73
C ARG A 14 -10.34 7.31 9.57
N THR A 15 -10.43 6.14 8.96
CA THR A 15 -10.52 4.86 9.70
C THR A 15 -9.18 4.31 10.20
N GLY A 16 -8.08 5.03 9.97
CA GLY A 16 -6.76 4.67 10.50
C GLY A 16 -5.87 3.86 9.55
N LYS A 17 -6.25 3.65 8.28
CA LYS A 17 -5.44 2.90 7.29
C LYS A 17 -3.99 3.40 7.21
N THR A 18 -3.81 4.70 6.98
CA THR A 18 -2.49 5.35 6.93
C THR A 18 -1.72 5.20 8.25
N GLN A 19 -2.40 5.26 9.41
CA GLN A 19 -1.75 5.06 10.71
C GLN A 19 -1.25 3.62 10.87
N LEU A 20 -2.03 2.65 10.42
CA LEU A 20 -1.59 1.25 10.39
C LEU A 20 -0.38 1.08 9.45
N CYS A 21 -0.37 1.73 8.29
CA CYS A 21 0.78 1.71 7.38
C CYS A 21 2.07 2.25 8.04
N HIS A 22 1.99 3.38 8.75
CA HIS A 22 3.15 3.89 9.52
C HIS A 22 3.60 2.90 10.61
N THR A 23 2.65 2.27 11.30
CA THR A 23 2.97 1.26 12.32
C THR A 23 3.68 0.05 11.70
N LEU A 24 3.23 -0.41 10.54
CA LEU A 24 3.86 -1.53 9.82
C LEU A 24 5.29 -1.21 9.37
N CYS A 25 5.57 0.03 8.95
CA CYS A 25 6.94 0.47 8.63
C CYS A 25 7.91 0.34 9.80
N VAL A 26 7.42 0.50 11.02
CA VAL A 26 8.24 0.35 12.22
C VAL A 26 8.32 -1.13 12.63
N ILE A 27 7.20 -1.82 12.67
CA ILE A 27 7.13 -3.22 13.13
C ILE A 27 7.93 -4.16 12.21
N CYS A 28 7.97 -3.93 10.89
CA CYS A 28 8.73 -4.79 9.99
C CYS A 28 10.24 -4.79 10.31
N GLN A 29 10.75 -3.78 11.01
CA GLN A 29 12.15 -3.65 11.40
C GLN A 29 12.48 -4.42 12.70
N LEU A 30 11.49 -4.79 13.49
CA LEU A 30 11.70 -5.60 14.68
C LEU A 30 12.35 -6.96 14.32
N PRO A 31 13.12 -7.54 15.24
CA PRO A 31 13.61 -8.89 15.10
C PRO A 31 12.47 -9.89 14.86
N ARG A 32 12.75 -10.97 14.15
CA ARG A 32 11.75 -12.01 13.84
C ARG A 32 11.17 -12.64 15.11
N ASP A 33 11.98 -12.82 16.13
CA ASP A 33 11.55 -13.35 17.43
C ASP A 33 10.56 -12.42 18.17
N ASN A 34 10.54 -11.14 17.79
CA ASN A 34 9.62 -10.12 18.30
C ASN A 34 8.46 -9.82 17.35
N GLY A 35 8.20 -10.71 16.38
CA GLY A 35 7.11 -10.56 15.42
C GLY A 35 7.37 -9.62 14.27
N GLY A 36 8.62 -9.16 14.07
CA GLY A 36 9.04 -8.36 12.93
C GLY A 36 9.61 -9.20 11.79
N ALA A 37 10.26 -8.55 10.85
CA ALA A 37 10.90 -9.17 9.69
C ALA A 37 12.38 -8.82 9.55
N SER A 38 12.92 -8.01 10.45
CA SER A 38 14.30 -7.48 10.42
C SER A 38 14.67 -6.82 9.10
N GLY A 39 13.73 -6.10 8.47
CA GLY A 39 13.93 -5.52 7.15
C GLY A 39 13.40 -4.09 7.01
N LYS A 40 13.82 -3.42 5.93
CA LYS A 40 13.41 -2.08 5.57
C LYS A 40 12.01 -2.04 4.99
N ALA A 41 11.41 -0.85 4.98
CA ALA A 41 10.14 -0.57 4.31
C ALA A 41 10.31 0.39 3.15
N LEU A 42 9.60 0.14 2.05
CA LEU A 42 9.38 1.11 0.98
C LEU A 42 7.95 1.65 1.11
N TYR A 43 7.80 2.97 1.19
CA TYR A 43 6.51 3.65 1.30
C TYR A 43 6.25 4.51 0.06
N ILE A 44 5.28 4.13 -0.75
CA ILE A 44 4.80 4.91 -1.91
C ILE A 44 3.53 5.66 -1.48
N ASP A 45 3.63 6.98 -1.39
CA ASP A 45 2.55 7.88 -0.98
C ASP A 45 1.92 8.55 -2.20
N THR A 46 0.62 8.37 -2.38
CA THR A 46 -0.14 8.96 -3.49
C THR A 46 -0.99 10.17 -3.06
N GLU A 47 -1.23 10.34 -1.76
CA GLU A 47 -2.12 11.37 -1.22
C GLU A 47 -1.38 12.48 -0.43
N GLY A 48 -0.07 12.34 -0.15
CA GLY A 48 0.71 13.30 0.65
C GLY A 48 0.43 13.21 2.14
N THR A 49 0.11 12.02 2.60
CA THR A 49 -0.32 11.76 3.99
C THR A 49 0.77 11.16 4.85
N PHE A 50 1.92 10.83 4.31
CA PHE A 50 3.06 10.34 5.07
C PHE A 50 3.57 11.40 6.05
N ARG A 51 3.86 10.96 7.29
CA ARG A 51 4.33 11.84 8.37
C ARG A 51 5.51 11.19 9.08
N PRO A 52 6.74 11.68 8.86
CA PRO A 52 7.94 11.16 9.53
C PRO A 52 7.84 11.20 11.06
N GLU A 53 7.24 12.26 11.61
CA GLU A 53 7.08 12.43 13.06
C GLU A 53 6.26 11.29 13.68
N ARG A 54 5.38 10.68 12.87
CA ARG A 54 4.58 9.54 13.33
C ARG A 54 5.43 8.28 13.48
N LEU A 55 6.41 8.07 12.61
CA LEU A 55 7.37 6.96 12.74
C LEU A 55 8.17 7.10 14.03
N ILE A 56 8.63 8.31 14.36
CA ILE A 56 9.37 8.59 15.61
C ILE A 56 8.52 8.20 16.83
N GLN A 57 7.27 8.68 16.91
CA GLN A 57 6.37 8.34 18.01
C GLN A 57 6.10 6.85 18.16
N ILE A 58 6.02 6.14 17.02
CA ILE A 58 5.79 4.69 17.02
C ILE A 58 7.08 3.95 17.44
N SER A 59 8.26 4.39 16.96
CA SER A 59 9.54 3.78 17.33
C SER A 59 9.80 3.85 18.83
N GLU A 60 9.48 4.98 19.48
CA GLU A 60 9.56 5.15 20.92
C GLU A 60 8.71 4.11 21.68
N ARG A 61 7.48 3.86 21.19
CA ARG A 61 6.59 2.86 21.78
C ARG A 61 7.20 1.44 21.72
N PHE A 62 7.93 1.12 20.66
CA PHE A 62 8.59 -0.19 20.46
C PHE A 62 10.03 -0.21 20.99
N GLN A 63 10.49 0.86 21.65
CA GLN A 63 11.86 1.00 22.19
C GLN A 63 12.94 0.82 21.13
N LEU A 64 12.67 1.29 19.91
CA LEU A 64 13.62 1.33 18.80
C LEU A 64 14.28 2.69 18.69
N ASP A 65 15.52 2.73 18.19
CA ASP A 65 16.17 4.00 17.84
C ASP A 65 15.44 4.70 16.68
N SER A 66 14.96 5.91 16.92
CA SER A 66 14.16 6.65 15.95
C SER A 66 14.93 7.02 14.68
N ASN A 67 16.26 7.27 14.79
CA ASN A 67 17.07 7.60 13.62
C ASN A 67 17.30 6.36 12.76
N GLU A 68 17.52 5.22 13.38
CA GLU A 68 17.66 3.94 12.67
C GLU A 68 16.37 3.59 11.96
N VAL A 69 15.23 3.70 12.65
CA VAL A 69 13.91 3.46 12.06
C VAL A 69 13.66 4.37 10.86
N MET A 70 13.99 5.66 10.95
CA MET A 70 13.83 6.61 9.86
C MET A 70 14.72 6.27 8.66
N ASN A 71 15.96 5.86 8.89
CA ASN A 71 16.91 5.48 7.82
C ASN A 71 16.49 4.18 7.10
N ASN A 72 15.68 3.36 7.75
CA ASN A 72 15.18 2.10 7.20
C ASN A 72 13.83 2.23 6.49
N VAL A 73 13.27 3.44 6.36
CA VAL A 73 12.06 3.70 5.59
C VAL A 73 12.40 4.54 4.36
N VAL A 74 12.36 3.91 3.19
CA VAL A 74 12.49 4.62 1.91
C VAL A 74 11.13 5.18 1.53
N TYR A 75 11.06 6.49 1.34
CA TYR A 75 9.83 7.21 0.99
C TYR A 75 9.87 7.70 -0.45
N ALA A 76 8.78 7.48 -1.19
CA ALA A 76 8.58 7.99 -2.53
C ALA A 76 7.19 8.60 -2.69
N ARG A 77 7.11 9.80 -3.25
CA ARG A 77 5.85 10.47 -3.57
C ARG A 77 5.48 10.23 -5.01
N ALA A 78 4.29 9.66 -5.26
CA ALA A 78 3.69 9.58 -6.59
C ALA A 78 2.75 10.77 -6.83
N TYR A 79 2.87 11.44 -7.98
CA TYR A 79 2.08 12.63 -8.32
C TYR A 79 0.95 12.35 -9.31
N ASN A 80 1.08 11.32 -10.12
CA ASN A 80 0.08 10.83 -11.06
C ASN A 80 0.23 9.31 -11.25
N SER A 81 -0.70 8.70 -11.95
CA SER A 81 -0.72 7.25 -12.16
C SER A 81 0.46 6.74 -13.00
N GLU A 82 0.96 7.52 -13.94
CA GLU A 82 2.16 7.18 -14.72
C GLU A 82 3.41 7.17 -13.83
N HIS A 83 3.59 8.20 -13.00
CA HIS A 83 4.68 8.24 -12.01
C HIS A 83 4.57 7.09 -11.00
N GLN A 84 3.35 6.74 -10.58
CA GLN A 84 3.13 5.57 -9.72
C GLN A 84 3.60 4.26 -10.38
N MET A 85 3.36 4.10 -11.67
CA MET A 85 3.87 2.96 -12.45
C MET A 85 5.39 2.97 -12.58
N GLN A 86 6.01 4.16 -12.77
CA GLN A 86 7.46 4.30 -12.85
C GLN A 86 8.12 3.94 -11.52
N LEU A 87 7.60 4.41 -10.40
CA LEU A 87 8.11 4.07 -9.05
C LEU A 87 8.09 2.56 -8.78
N LEU A 88 7.15 1.82 -9.39
CA LEU A 88 7.12 0.36 -9.30
C LEU A 88 8.34 -0.28 -9.99
N VAL A 89 8.77 0.27 -11.11
CA VAL A 89 9.99 -0.21 -11.82
C VAL A 89 11.24 0.10 -11.00
N GLU A 90 11.33 1.32 -10.46
CA GLU A 90 12.45 1.75 -9.61
C GLU A 90 12.53 0.94 -8.31
N ALA A 91 11.37 0.55 -7.75
CA ALA A 91 11.29 -0.33 -6.59
C ALA A 91 12.00 -1.66 -6.81
N GLY A 92 11.90 -2.26 -8.01
CA GLY A 92 12.61 -3.49 -8.34
C GLY A 92 14.13 -3.37 -8.16
N GLY A 93 14.71 -2.23 -8.57
CA GLY A 93 16.12 -1.95 -8.37
C GLY A 93 16.52 -1.80 -6.89
N LEU A 94 15.68 -1.14 -6.10
CA LEU A 94 15.90 -0.98 -4.66
C LEU A 94 15.79 -2.30 -3.90
N LEU A 95 14.81 -3.13 -4.24
CA LEU A 95 14.56 -4.42 -3.58
C LEU A 95 15.67 -5.45 -3.86
N ALA A 96 16.39 -5.32 -4.96
CA ALA A 96 17.52 -6.18 -5.31
C ALA A 96 18.65 -6.15 -4.26
N ASP A 97 18.72 -5.11 -3.43
CA ASP A 97 19.62 -5.03 -2.28
C ASP A 97 19.31 -6.08 -1.18
N GLY A 98 18.12 -6.70 -1.21
CA GLY A 98 17.74 -7.80 -0.32
C GLY A 98 17.45 -7.39 1.13
N SER A 99 17.45 -6.09 1.45
CA SER A 99 17.26 -5.59 2.81
C SER A 99 15.81 -5.20 3.16
N PHE A 100 14.89 -5.30 2.18
CA PHE A 100 13.50 -4.91 2.35
C PHE A 100 12.62 -6.08 2.79
N ALA A 101 11.63 -5.79 3.63
CA ALA A 101 10.61 -6.72 4.08
C ALA A 101 9.19 -6.30 3.71
N LEU A 102 8.99 -5.00 3.43
CA LEU A 102 7.65 -4.42 3.29
C LEU A 102 7.62 -3.38 2.17
N ILE A 103 6.57 -3.43 1.35
CA ILE A 103 6.18 -2.36 0.44
C ILE A 103 4.79 -1.87 0.86
N ILE A 104 4.63 -0.55 1.01
CA ILE A 104 3.35 0.10 1.24
C ILE A 104 3.00 0.99 0.06
N VAL A 105 1.75 0.95 -0.38
CA VAL A 105 1.18 1.89 -1.35
C VAL A 105 -0.07 2.53 -0.74
N ASP A 106 0.03 3.78 -0.34
CA ASP A 106 -1.05 4.52 0.31
C ASP A 106 -1.46 5.76 -0.52
N SER A 107 -2.48 5.65 -1.36
CA SER A 107 -3.36 4.53 -1.67
C SER A 107 -3.12 4.01 -3.09
N ALA A 108 -3.46 2.74 -3.33
CA ALA A 108 -3.25 2.12 -4.64
C ALA A 108 -4.14 2.70 -5.74
N THR A 109 -5.34 3.21 -5.41
CA THR A 109 -6.39 3.57 -6.38
C THR A 109 -6.59 5.07 -6.57
N ALA A 110 -6.07 5.93 -5.69
CA ALA A 110 -6.38 7.37 -5.69
C ALA A 110 -6.03 8.05 -7.02
N LEU A 111 -4.79 7.92 -7.49
CA LEU A 111 -4.31 8.57 -8.70
C LEU A 111 -5.01 8.03 -9.97
N PHE A 112 -5.30 6.74 -10.03
CA PHE A 112 -6.06 6.18 -11.15
C PHE A 112 -7.48 6.72 -11.23
N ARG A 113 -8.06 7.22 -10.13
CA ARG A 113 -9.37 7.86 -10.14
C ARG A 113 -9.33 9.30 -10.60
N THR A 114 -8.27 10.02 -10.25
CA THR A 114 -8.10 11.43 -10.62
C THR A 114 -7.66 11.61 -12.05
N ASP A 115 -6.79 10.75 -12.56
CA ASP A 115 -6.22 10.87 -13.89
C ASP A 115 -7.16 10.37 -14.99
N TYR A 116 -8.09 9.45 -14.67
CA TYR A 116 -9.05 8.87 -15.62
C TYR A 116 -10.49 9.21 -15.21
N THR A 117 -10.96 10.39 -15.57
CA THR A 117 -12.30 10.89 -15.19
C THR A 117 -13.33 10.80 -16.32
N GLY A 118 -12.90 10.58 -17.56
CA GLY A 118 -13.75 10.49 -18.73
C GLY A 118 -14.62 9.21 -18.77
N ARG A 119 -15.84 9.34 -19.30
CA ARG A 119 -16.78 8.19 -19.42
C ARG A 119 -16.20 7.03 -20.26
N GLY A 120 -15.31 7.33 -21.24
CA GLY A 120 -14.65 6.34 -22.10
C GLY A 120 -13.36 5.75 -21.50
N GLU A 121 -12.85 6.28 -20.39
CA GLU A 121 -11.53 5.93 -19.83
C GLU A 121 -11.57 4.83 -18.77
N LEU A 122 -12.77 4.35 -18.40
CA LEU A 122 -12.92 3.32 -17.38
C LEU A 122 -12.13 2.06 -17.69
N SER A 123 -12.15 1.62 -18.95
CA SER A 123 -11.40 0.43 -19.40
C SER A 123 -9.88 0.63 -19.25
N THR A 124 -9.37 1.78 -19.69
CA THR A 124 -7.94 2.13 -19.58
C THR A 124 -7.51 2.22 -18.13
N ARG A 125 -8.31 2.88 -17.28
CA ARG A 125 -8.06 2.94 -15.84
C ARG A 125 -7.98 1.55 -15.22
N GLN A 126 -8.90 0.67 -15.56
CA GLN A 126 -8.91 -0.70 -15.04
C GLN A 126 -7.71 -1.51 -15.52
N GLN A 127 -7.32 -1.36 -16.79
CA GLN A 127 -6.15 -2.04 -17.34
C GLN A 127 -4.86 -1.60 -16.64
N ASN A 128 -4.67 -0.29 -16.46
CA ASN A 128 -3.49 0.28 -15.81
C ASN A 128 -3.42 -0.10 -14.33
N LEU A 129 -4.54 -0.04 -13.61
CA LEU A 129 -4.62 -0.52 -12.23
C LEU A 129 -4.29 -2.01 -12.13
N ALA A 130 -4.83 -2.85 -13.03
CA ALA A 130 -4.51 -4.27 -13.05
C ALA A 130 -3.03 -4.53 -13.35
N GLN A 131 -2.41 -3.74 -14.23
CA GLN A 131 -0.98 -3.82 -14.52
C GLN A 131 -0.15 -3.45 -13.30
N PHE A 132 -0.50 -2.37 -12.60
CA PHE A 132 0.15 -1.94 -11.37
C PHE A 132 0.11 -3.02 -10.29
N LEU A 133 -1.07 -3.60 -10.04
CA LEU A 133 -1.24 -4.64 -9.04
C LEU A 133 -0.47 -5.93 -9.38
N ARG A 134 -0.46 -6.34 -10.65
CA ARG A 134 0.37 -7.47 -11.10
C ARG A 134 1.86 -7.21 -10.92
N GLY A 135 2.31 -5.97 -11.15
CA GLY A 135 3.69 -5.57 -10.87
C GLY A 135 4.04 -5.67 -9.39
N LEU A 136 3.16 -5.22 -8.50
CA LEU A 136 3.33 -5.38 -7.05
C LEU A 136 3.39 -6.85 -6.61
N GLN A 137 2.51 -7.70 -7.15
CA GLN A 137 2.53 -9.14 -6.89
C GLN A 137 3.85 -9.77 -7.35
N LYS A 138 4.33 -9.39 -8.54
CA LYS A 138 5.61 -9.87 -9.05
C LYS A 138 6.77 -9.49 -8.12
N LEU A 139 6.80 -8.23 -7.62
CA LEU A 139 7.80 -7.81 -6.65
C LEU A 139 7.70 -8.59 -5.34
N ALA A 140 6.47 -8.83 -4.85
CA ALA A 140 6.24 -9.62 -3.64
C ALA A 140 6.82 -11.04 -3.79
N ASP A 141 6.51 -11.71 -4.89
CA ASP A 141 6.96 -13.08 -5.17
C ASP A 141 8.47 -13.15 -5.39
N GLU A 142 9.03 -12.24 -6.20
CA GLU A 142 10.44 -12.26 -6.60
C GLU A 142 11.38 -11.96 -5.44
N PHE A 143 11.02 -10.99 -4.59
CA PHE A 143 11.87 -10.52 -3.49
C PHE A 143 11.43 -11.06 -2.11
N GLY A 144 10.34 -11.80 -2.04
CA GLY A 144 9.83 -12.33 -0.78
C GLY A 144 9.38 -11.25 0.22
N VAL A 145 8.93 -10.09 -0.27
CA VAL A 145 8.46 -8.97 0.55
C VAL A 145 6.95 -9.02 0.74
N ALA A 146 6.46 -8.53 1.88
CA ALA A 146 5.04 -8.29 2.09
C ALA A 146 4.62 -7.00 1.37
N VAL A 147 3.49 -7.00 0.66
CA VAL A 147 2.92 -5.80 0.04
C VAL A 147 1.61 -5.44 0.73
N VAL A 148 1.48 -4.19 1.12
CA VAL A 148 0.26 -3.63 1.73
C VAL A 148 -0.21 -2.45 0.89
N VAL A 149 -1.45 -2.51 0.44
CA VAL A 149 -2.08 -1.41 -0.29
C VAL A 149 -3.28 -0.89 0.49
N THR A 150 -3.45 0.41 0.53
CA THR A 150 -4.68 0.99 1.06
C THR A 150 -5.66 1.30 -0.07
N ASN A 151 -6.94 1.22 0.25
CA ASN A 151 -8.03 1.50 -0.67
C ASN A 151 -9.18 2.20 0.05
N GLN A 152 -9.93 3.00 -0.70
CA GLN A 152 -11.13 3.67 -0.21
C GLN A 152 -12.38 2.87 -0.57
N VAL A 153 -13.50 3.22 0.06
CA VAL A 153 -14.82 2.67 -0.25
C VAL A 153 -15.71 3.74 -0.87
N VAL A 154 -16.68 3.30 -1.64
CA VAL A 154 -17.77 4.14 -2.20
C VAL A 154 -19.12 3.51 -1.86
N ALA A 155 -20.16 4.33 -1.84
CA ALA A 155 -21.51 3.83 -1.69
C ALA A 155 -21.81 2.81 -2.80
N ASN A 156 -22.41 1.70 -2.42
CA ASN A 156 -22.84 0.67 -3.36
C ASN A 156 -24.22 1.04 -3.91
N PRO A 157 -24.35 1.48 -5.19
CA PRO A 157 -25.64 1.91 -5.75
C PRO A 157 -26.65 0.76 -5.88
N ASP A 158 -26.16 -0.47 -5.93
CA ASP A 158 -27.00 -1.68 -6.04
C ASP A 158 -27.48 -2.19 -4.68
N SER A 159 -27.05 -1.57 -3.58
CA SER A 159 -27.49 -1.92 -2.25
C SER A 159 -28.91 -1.37 -2.01
N GLY A 160 -29.90 -2.27 -1.99
CA GLY A 160 -31.24 -1.92 -1.50
C GLY A 160 -31.20 -1.49 -0.04
N VAL A 161 -32.28 -0.89 0.46
CA VAL A 161 -32.42 -0.34 1.83
C VAL A 161 -32.06 -1.33 2.95
N PHE A 162 -31.93 -2.62 2.63
CA PHE A 162 -31.60 -3.71 3.56
C PHE A 162 -30.30 -4.43 3.26
N ALA A 163 -29.39 -3.82 2.46
CA ALA A 163 -28.12 -4.46 2.14
C ALA A 163 -27.21 -4.53 3.37
N LYS A 164 -26.58 -5.69 3.57
CA LYS A 164 -25.61 -5.91 4.65
C LYS A 164 -24.35 -5.05 4.51
N ASP A 165 -23.95 -4.69 3.28
CA ASP A 165 -22.77 -3.90 2.98
C ASP A 165 -23.13 -2.71 2.08
N PRO A 166 -23.43 -1.53 2.66
CA PRO A 166 -23.73 -0.32 1.91
C PRO A 166 -22.48 0.28 1.22
N LEU A 167 -21.29 -0.16 1.56
CA LEU A 167 -20.02 0.35 1.08
C LEU A 167 -19.25 -0.72 0.30
N LYS A 168 -18.69 -0.33 -0.84
CA LYS A 168 -17.92 -1.22 -1.70
C LYS A 168 -16.49 -0.67 -1.91
N PRO A 169 -15.45 -1.52 -1.78
CA PRO A 169 -14.08 -1.10 -2.11
C PRO A 169 -13.95 -0.67 -3.57
N ILE A 170 -13.16 0.38 -3.80
CA ILE A 170 -12.86 0.90 -5.14
C ILE A 170 -12.00 -0.13 -5.90
N GLY A 171 -12.12 -0.15 -7.24
CA GLY A 171 -11.36 -1.06 -8.10
C GLY A 171 -12.02 -2.42 -8.33
N GLY A 172 -13.15 -2.70 -7.66
CA GLY A 172 -14.00 -3.86 -7.93
C GLY A 172 -13.26 -5.20 -7.94
N ASN A 173 -13.54 -6.04 -8.94
CA ASN A 173 -12.97 -7.38 -9.05
C ASN A 173 -11.44 -7.37 -9.26
N ILE A 174 -10.86 -6.33 -9.89
CA ILE A 174 -9.43 -6.23 -10.12
C ILE A 174 -8.68 -6.20 -8.79
N MET A 175 -9.11 -5.35 -7.86
CA MET A 175 -8.54 -5.30 -6.51
C MET A 175 -8.80 -6.60 -5.73
N ALA A 176 -10.01 -7.15 -5.82
CA ALA A 176 -10.40 -8.37 -5.13
C ALA A 176 -9.58 -9.60 -5.56
N HIS A 177 -9.26 -9.70 -6.85
CA HIS A 177 -8.46 -10.81 -7.37
C HIS A 177 -6.95 -10.63 -7.15
N ALA A 178 -6.48 -9.39 -7.07
CA ALA A 178 -5.07 -9.12 -6.80
C ALA A 178 -4.70 -9.32 -5.32
N SER A 179 -5.65 -9.13 -4.41
CA SER A 179 -5.39 -9.23 -2.97
C SER A 179 -5.48 -10.67 -2.48
N THR A 180 -4.42 -11.12 -1.81
CA THR A 180 -4.42 -12.43 -1.11
C THR A 180 -5.26 -12.34 0.17
N THR A 181 -5.19 -11.18 0.85
CA THR A 181 -5.93 -10.89 2.10
C THR A 181 -6.60 -9.53 2.00
N ARG A 182 -7.79 -9.42 2.60
CA ARG A 182 -8.57 -8.18 2.63
C ARG A 182 -9.12 -7.92 4.02
#